data_c0bdb5693ef84b5fe9607b7ebbed3551
#
_entry.id   c0bdb5693ef84b5fe9607b7ebbed3551
#
_cell.length_a   1.000
_cell.length_b   1.000
_cell.length_c   1.000
_cell.angle_alpha   90.00
_cell.angle_beta   90.00
_cell.angle_gamma   90.00
#
_symmetry.space_group_name_H-M   'P 1'
#
loop_
_entity.id
_entity.type
_entity.pdbx_description
1 polymer ?
#
loop_
_entity_poly.entity_id
_entity_poly.type
_entity_poly.pdbx_seq_one_letter_code
_entity_poly.pdbx_strand_id
1 'polypeptide(L)'
;MTTAIELYNQKLQSGEILACKKLKAVYQHLAGNIRKPGKYHFSPEMAERAVNFIESFCCIPKMRGTPPFKLELWQKALVEAVFGFVDDQNLRQYREVFLFIGRKNAKSILGAAMALYLLLADEEDAPEIYTAATDRSQAKIVWEYAKIMIAHNDALKKYLRPKVNLIECKQNLGKFVPLSKNSGDLDGLNVSAMFVDELHAIKDRNMYDVLKGGTYARSQPLTVIMSTGGYYEQDSIFDTKYSEYMSIIDGYSSGRYVDESTLPIIYELDSKEEVMDPVNWIKANPNLGISKNPEQLEREFNRATLDEKTMRDLLVKQFNFRENARDTFFNLEDVENKETFRLEDLNGMYFFGGVDLSETTDLTCATAAFPVNDTETDEPRLMVHQMYWIPEDTLREHIEKDKVPYDVWIRDGWVRTCPGNVIDQKAVVSWFQELQGTYNVYAYKIGYDAYNAQYLTKDLEENFGHDLCEKVNQNFKGLSSQMYLSKAWFKKRKIVYNYNPVLLWCLLNTEAVTDTQGNVKPYKNRNLRKRIDGYSSLLDAFCVYLDHKDEI
;
A
#
# COMPACT_ATOMS: atom_id res chain seq x y z
N MET A 1 -34.35 15.16 -9.53
CA MET A 1 -33.59 14.47 -10.60
C MET A 1 -32.69 13.42 -9.98
N THR A 2 -32.52 12.27 -10.61
CA THR A 2 -31.56 11.26 -10.16
C THR A 2 -30.15 11.77 -10.47
N THR A 3 -29.26 11.82 -9.49
CA THR A 3 -27.87 12.24 -9.67
C THR A 3 -27.06 11.17 -10.41
N ALA A 4 -25.91 11.55 -10.98
CA ALA A 4 -25.02 10.54 -11.60
C ALA A 4 -24.46 9.55 -10.54
N ILE A 5 -24.27 10.00 -9.30
CA ILE A 5 -23.90 9.13 -8.17
C ILE A 5 -24.96 8.05 -7.94
N GLU A 6 -26.25 8.43 -7.85
CA GLU A 6 -27.34 7.47 -7.61
C GLU A 6 -27.52 6.51 -8.78
N LEU A 7 -27.47 7.04 -10.02
CA LEU A 7 -27.57 6.22 -11.24
C LEU A 7 -26.40 5.23 -11.35
N TYR A 8 -25.18 5.71 -11.07
CA TYR A 8 -23.99 4.84 -11.12
C TYR A 8 -24.07 3.78 -10.04
N ASN A 9 -24.42 4.14 -8.81
CA ASN A 9 -24.64 3.18 -7.72
C ASN A 9 -25.71 2.14 -8.09
N GLN A 10 -26.85 2.55 -8.65
CA GLN A 10 -27.90 1.61 -9.08
C GLN A 10 -27.35 0.59 -10.06
N LYS A 11 -26.61 1.03 -11.09
CA LYS A 11 -26.02 0.14 -12.10
C LYS A 11 -24.92 -0.77 -11.52
N LEU A 12 -24.14 -0.29 -10.54
CA LEU A 12 -23.15 -1.10 -9.84
C LEU A 12 -23.78 -2.20 -8.99
N GLN A 13 -24.84 -1.86 -8.23
CA GLN A 13 -25.51 -2.83 -7.34
C GLN A 13 -26.33 -3.85 -8.12
N SER A 14 -26.96 -3.46 -9.23
CA SER A 14 -27.70 -4.38 -10.13
C SER A 14 -26.78 -5.31 -10.92
N GLY A 15 -25.48 -5.01 -11.03
CA GLY A 15 -24.54 -5.76 -11.87
C GLY A 15 -24.59 -5.37 -13.35
N GLU A 16 -25.35 -4.34 -13.75
CA GLU A 16 -25.33 -3.80 -15.11
C GLU A 16 -23.94 -3.24 -15.46
N ILE A 17 -23.25 -2.65 -14.48
CA ILE A 17 -21.85 -2.30 -14.57
C ILE A 17 -21.07 -3.15 -13.58
N LEU A 18 -20.14 -3.97 -14.09
CA LEU A 18 -19.26 -4.76 -13.24
C LEU A 18 -18.22 -3.87 -12.55
N ALA A 19 -18.05 -4.07 -11.25
CA ALA A 19 -17.08 -3.34 -10.44
C ALA A 19 -16.61 -4.19 -9.26
N CYS A 20 -15.44 -3.86 -8.72
CA CYS A 20 -14.93 -4.49 -7.50
C CYS A 20 -15.81 -4.16 -6.28
N LYS A 21 -15.70 -5.00 -5.24
CA LYS A 21 -16.46 -4.85 -3.99
C LYS A 21 -16.23 -3.48 -3.33
N LYS A 22 -14.99 -2.98 -3.38
CA LYS A 22 -14.61 -1.70 -2.79
C LYS A 22 -15.34 -0.53 -3.45
N LEU A 23 -15.34 -0.46 -4.77
CA LEU A 23 -16.04 0.59 -5.50
C LEU A 23 -17.55 0.57 -5.22
N LYS A 24 -18.15 -0.62 -5.19
CA LYS A 24 -19.58 -0.80 -4.84
C LYS A 24 -19.89 -0.25 -3.44
N ALA A 25 -19.04 -0.53 -2.45
CA ALA A 25 -19.20 -0.04 -1.08
C ALA A 25 -19.13 1.50 -1.03
N VAL A 26 -18.17 2.12 -1.73
CA VAL A 26 -18.03 3.58 -1.76
C VAL A 26 -19.27 4.24 -2.36
N TYR A 27 -19.74 3.81 -3.54
CA TYR A 27 -20.90 4.44 -4.17
C TYR A 27 -22.21 4.14 -3.43
N GLN A 28 -22.32 3.00 -2.75
CA GLN A 28 -23.43 2.72 -1.83
C GLN A 28 -23.46 3.71 -0.66
N HIS A 29 -22.29 4.00 -0.07
CA HIS A 29 -22.13 5.01 0.99
C HIS A 29 -22.49 6.41 0.49
N LEU A 30 -21.98 6.85 -0.66
CA LEU A 30 -22.28 8.15 -1.26
C LEU A 30 -23.79 8.33 -1.53
N ALA A 31 -24.44 7.33 -2.15
CA ALA A 31 -25.87 7.35 -2.39
C ALA A 31 -26.69 7.35 -1.09
N GLY A 32 -26.17 6.72 -0.03
CA GLY A 32 -26.74 6.77 1.31
C GLY A 32 -26.71 8.17 1.90
N ASN A 33 -25.59 8.88 1.77
CA ASN A 33 -25.40 10.25 2.28
C ASN A 33 -26.26 11.28 1.53
N ILE A 34 -26.53 11.08 0.24
CA ILE A 34 -27.49 11.93 -0.49
C ILE A 34 -28.89 11.83 0.14
N ARG A 35 -29.32 10.63 0.54
CA ARG A 35 -30.67 10.37 1.08
C ARG A 35 -30.80 10.72 2.55
N LYS A 36 -29.72 10.63 3.30
CA LYS A 36 -29.67 10.91 4.75
C LYS A 36 -28.47 11.81 5.03
N PRO A 37 -28.58 13.11 4.77
CA PRO A 37 -27.49 14.05 5.01
C PRO A 37 -27.19 14.14 6.52
N GLY A 38 -25.90 14.25 6.83
CA GLY A 38 -25.37 14.51 8.17
C GLY A 38 -24.88 15.95 8.29
N LYS A 39 -23.62 16.11 8.73
CA LYS A 39 -22.91 17.39 8.74
C LYS A 39 -22.76 17.98 7.34
N TYR A 40 -22.64 17.12 6.33
CA TYR A 40 -22.54 17.48 4.94
C TYR A 40 -23.80 17.06 4.18
N HIS A 41 -24.19 17.84 3.19
CA HIS A 41 -25.32 17.56 2.32
C HIS A 41 -24.89 17.63 0.85
N PHE A 42 -25.65 16.99 -0.02
CA PHE A 42 -25.40 17.05 -1.46
C PHE A 42 -26.09 18.29 -2.05
N SER A 43 -25.32 19.17 -2.68
CA SER A 43 -25.80 20.33 -3.43
C SER A 43 -25.79 20.00 -4.94
N PRO A 44 -26.96 19.81 -5.56
CA PRO A 44 -27.04 19.61 -7.02
C PRO A 44 -26.43 20.77 -7.81
N GLU A 45 -26.59 22.01 -7.32
CA GLU A 45 -26.07 23.20 -7.97
C GLU A 45 -24.54 23.18 -8.07
N MET A 46 -23.85 22.87 -6.97
CA MET A 46 -22.38 22.78 -6.94
C MET A 46 -21.88 21.63 -7.80
N ALA A 47 -22.56 20.48 -7.76
CA ALA A 47 -22.24 19.32 -8.58
C ALA A 47 -22.40 19.62 -10.08
N GLU A 48 -23.56 20.16 -10.47
CA GLU A 48 -23.86 20.52 -11.87
C GLU A 48 -22.92 21.60 -12.40
N ARG A 49 -22.56 22.58 -11.58
CA ARG A 49 -21.61 23.65 -11.94
C ARG A 49 -20.28 23.05 -12.39
N ALA A 50 -19.71 22.11 -11.63
CA ALA A 50 -18.44 21.48 -11.96
C ALA A 50 -18.56 20.59 -13.23
N VAL A 51 -19.61 19.78 -13.33
CA VAL A 51 -19.89 18.94 -14.49
C VAL A 51 -20.07 19.79 -15.75
N ASN A 52 -20.91 20.82 -15.69
CA ASN A 52 -21.20 21.72 -16.81
C ASN A 52 -19.97 22.51 -17.25
N PHE A 53 -19.12 22.94 -16.31
CA PHE A 53 -17.85 23.58 -16.65
C PHE A 53 -16.97 22.64 -17.48
N ILE A 54 -16.78 21.39 -17.03
CA ILE A 54 -15.94 20.43 -17.74
C ILE A 54 -16.51 20.12 -19.13
N GLU A 55 -17.80 19.82 -19.24
CA GLU A 55 -18.44 19.44 -20.51
C GLU A 55 -18.56 20.60 -21.50
N SER A 56 -18.60 21.87 -21.01
CA SER A 56 -18.73 23.05 -21.86
C SER A 56 -17.40 23.66 -22.28
N PHE A 57 -16.39 23.59 -21.42
CA PHE A 57 -15.14 24.32 -21.66
C PHE A 57 -13.93 23.41 -21.91
N CYS A 58 -13.97 22.14 -21.50
CA CYS A 58 -12.86 21.23 -21.69
C CYS A 58 -13.02 20.36 -22.95
N CYS A 59 -11.90 19.87 -23.48
CA CYS A 59 -11.88 19.02 -24.67
C CYS A 59 -10.93 17.83 -24.48
N ILE A 60 -11.11 16.79 -25.29
CA ILE A 60 -10.20 15.63 -25.34
C ILE A 60 -9.17 15.89 -26.43
N PRO A 61 -7.86 16.02 -26.09
CA PRO A 61 -6.81 16.17 -27.08
C PRO A 61 -6.70 14.92 -27.96
N LYS A 62 -6.88 15.05 -29.27
CA LYS A 62 -6.69 14.00 -30.26
C LYS A 62 -5.86 14.53 -31.43
N MET A 63 -5.15 13.66 -32.14
CA MET A 63 -4.33 14.04 -33.31
C MET A 63 -5.17 14.65 -34.44
N ARG A 64 -6.44 14.27 -34.55
CA ARG A 64 -7.38 14.86 -35.51
C ARG A 64 -8.64 15.33 -34.77
N GLY A 65 -8.67 16.63 -34.55
CA GLY A 65 -9.76 17.29 -33.83
C GLY A 65 -9.63 17.18 -32.28
N THR A 66 -10.34 18.07 -31.61
CA THR A 66 -10.40 18.14 -30.14
C THR A 66 -11.88 18.16 -29.74
N PRO A 67 -12.56 17.00 -29.70
CA PRO A 67 -13.97 16.96 -29.35
C PRO A 67 -14.20 17.47 -27.93
N PRO A 68 -15.38 18.03 -27.62
CA PRO A 68 -15.76 18.37 -26.26
C PRO A 68 -15.59 17.18 -25.31
N PHE A 69 -15.17 17.45 -24.08
CA PHE A 69 -15.01 16.40 -23.07
C PHE A 69 -16.39 16.04 -22.50
N LYS A 70 -17.06 15.12 -23.12
CA LYS A 70 -18.26 14.51 -22.54
C LYS A 70 -17.82 13.49 -21.50
N LEU A 71 -18.29 13.70 -20.26
CA LEU A 71 -17.96 12.83 -19.13
C LEU A 71 -18.75 11.51 -19.24
N GLU A 72 -18.04 10.39 -19.12
CA GLU A 72 -18.65 9.08 -18.90
C GLU A 72 -19.37 9.05 -17.53
N LEU A 73 -20.32 8.15 -17.35
CA LEU A 73 -21.14 8.09 -16.13
C LEU A 73 -20.28 8.03 -14.86
N TRP A 74 -19.21 7.21 -14.85
CA TRP A 74 -18.33 7.10 -13.72
C TRP A 74 -17.53 8.39 -13.44
N GLN A 75 -17.13 9.11 -14.50
CA GLN A 75 -16.44 10.40 -14.37
C GLN A 75 -17.39 11.47 -13.83
N LYS A 76 -18.62 11.47 -14.34
CA LYS A 76 -19.67 12.38 -13.87
C LYS A 76 -19.98 12.14 -12.40
N ALA A 77 -20.16 10.89 -11.99
CA ALA A 77 -20.39 10.50 -10.61
C ALA A 77 -19.22 10.87 -9.69
N LEU A 78 -17.96 10.75 -10.17
CA LEU A 78 -16.79 11.21 -9.42
C LEU A 78 -16.77 12.72 -9.24
N VAL A 79 -17.01 13.49 -10.32
CA VAL A 79 -17.04 14.97 -10.26
C VAL A 79 -18.16 15.44 -9.34
N GLU A 80 -19.36 14.87 -9.46
CA GLU A 80 -20.48 15.16 -8.55
C GLU A 80 -20.11 14.84 -7.08
N ALA A 81 -19.41 13.71 -6.81
CA ALA A 81 -19.01 13.35 -5.46
C ALA A 81 -18.01 14.36 -4.89
N VAL A 82 -17.01 14.77 -5.68
CA VAL A 82 -15.96 15.69 -5.21
C VAL A 82 -16.51 17.09 -4.94
N PHE A 83 -17.38 17.61 -5.80
CA PHE A 83 -17.81 19.01 -5.74
C PHE A 83 -19.23 19.22 -5.21
N GLY A 84 -20.05 18.15 -5.16
CA GLY A 84 -21.45 18.27 -4.75
C GLY A 84 -21.70 18.10 -3.26
N PHE A 85 -20.82 17.42 -2.50
CA PHE A 85 -20.97 17.32 -1.05
C PHE A 85 -20.34 18.52 -0.35
N VAL A 86 -21.16 19.30 0.37
CA VAL A 86 -20.77 20.56 1.01
C VAL A 86 -21.36 20.67 2.42
N ASP A 87 -20.79 21.54 3.24
CA ASP A 87 -21.36 21.95 4.53
C ASP A 87 -22.32 23.14 4.38
N ASP A 88 -22.85 23.66 5.49
CA ASP A 88 -23.77 24.78 5.52
C ASP A 88 -23.18 26.13 5.02
N GLN A 89 -21.85 26.18 4.86
CA GLN A 89 -21.11 27.31 4.29
C GLN A 89 -20.78 27.11 2.80
N ASN A 90 -21.29 26.05 2.18
CA ASN A 90 -20.96 25.60 0.84
C ASN A 90 -19.48 25.20 0.66
N LEU A 91 -18.78 24.90 1.75
CA LEU A 91 -17.41 24.39 1.68
C LEU A 91 -17.42 22.89 1.41
N ARG A 92 -16.60 22.47 0.48
CA ARG A 92 -16.45 21.08 0.01
C ARG A 92 -16.16 20.12 1.16
N GLN A 93 -16.87 19.00 1.24
CA GLN A 93 -16.62 17.92 2.19
C GLN A 93 -15.26 17.25 1.94
N TYR A 94 -15.05 16.75 0.71
CA TYR A 94 -13.86 15.96 0.38
C TYR A 94 -12.64 16.86 0.15
N ARG A 95 -11.63 16.64 0.98
CA ARG A 95 -10.33 17.34 0.95
C ARG A 95 -9.23 16.48 0.34
N GLU A 96 -9.44 15.17 0.28
CA GLU A 96 -8.55 14.23 -0.34
C GLU A 96 -9.35 13.23 -1.20
N VAL A 97 -8.92 13.02 -2.43
CA VAL A 97 -9.51 12.08 -3.37
C VAL A 97 -8.42 11.13 -3.84
N PHE A 98 -8.63 9.84 -3.68
CA PHE A 98 -7.76 8.81 -4.21
C PHE A 98 -8.43 8.13 -5.39
N LEU A 99 -7.95 8.42 -6.61
CA LEU A 99 -8.41 7.76 -7.83
C LEU A 99 -7.41 6.68 -8.25
N PHE A 100 -7.69 5.45 -7.87
CA PHE A 100 -6.91 4.27 -8.20
C PHE A 100 -7.54 3.55 -9.39
N ILE A 101 -6.93 3.63 -10.56
CA ILE A 101 -7.53 3.20 -11.82
C ILE A 101 -6.44 2.76 -12.80
N GLY A 102 -6.69 1.71 -13.59
CA GLY A 102 -5.75 1.17 -14.56
C GLY A 102 -5.25 2.21 -15.58
N ARG A 103 -4.12 1.94 -16.20
CA ARG A 103 -3.54 2.84 -17.21
C ARG A 103 -4.48 3.09 -18.38
N LYS A 104 -4.39 4.29 -18.99
CA LYS A 104 -5.16 4.69 -20.18
C LYS A 104 -6.67 4.86 -19.98
N ASN A 105 -7.13 5.04 -18.74
CA ASN A 105 -8.53 5.35 -18.41
C ASN A 105 -8.80 6.86 -18.32
N ALA A 106 -8.04 7.71 -18.99
CA ALA A 106 -8.22 9.17 -19.07
C ALA A 106 -8.07 9.94 -17.73
N LYS A 107 -7.38 9.37 -16.71
CA LYS A 107 -7.22 10.02 -15.38
C LYS A 107 -6.58 11.42 -15.48
N SER A 108 -5.49 11.57 -16.23
CA SER A 108 -4.74 12.84 -16.31
C SER A 108 -5.51 13.92 -17.09
N ILE A 109 -6.35 13.52 -18.07
CA ILE A 109 -7.26 14.46 -18.77
C ILE A 109 -8.34 14.96 -17.82
N LEU A 110 -8.94 14.07 -17.03
CA LEU A 110 -9.93 14.44 -16.03
C LEU A 110 -9.31 15.34 -14.95
N GLY A 111 -8.10 14.99 -14.48
CA GLY A 111 -7.34 15.84 -13.54
C GLY A 111 -7.09 17.26 -14.08
N ALA A 112 -6.74 17.39 -15.37
CA ALA A 112 -6.55 18.69 -16.02
C ALA A 112 -7.84 19.51 -16.08
N ALA A 113 -8.97 18.87 -16.39
CA ALA A 113 -10.28 19.54 -16.42
C ALA A 113 -10.70 20.01 -15.01
N MET A 114 -10.50 19.18 -13.98
CA MET A 114 -10.75 19.56 -12.59
C MET A 114 -9.81 20.68 -12.13
N ALA A 115 -8.53 20.66 -12.54
CA ALA A 115 -7.59 21.73 -12.22
C ALA A 115 -8.00 23.07 -12.84
N LEU A 116 -8.52 23.08 -14.07
CA LEU A 116 -9.05 24.31 -14.72
C LEU A 116 -10.32 24.82 -14.03
N TYR A 117 -11.20 23.93 -13.58
CA TYR A 117 -12.38 24.29 -12.78
C TYR A 117 -11.95 24.97 -11.47
N LEU A 118 -11.04 24.34 -10.72
CA LEU A 118 -10.50 24.86 -9.46
C LEU A 118 -9.77 26.21 -9.64
N LEU A 119 -9.09 26.39 -10.77
CA LEU A 119 -8.35 27.62 -11.06
C LEU A 119 -9.29 28.80 -11.38
N LEU A 120 -10.43 28.54 -12.06
CA LEU A 120 -11.25 29.60 -12.66
C LEU A 120 -12.63 29.75 -12.01
N ALA A 121 -13.24 28.67 -11.52
CA ALA A 121 -14.66 28.60 -11.22
C ALA A 121 -15.03 28.09 -9.81
N ASP A 122 -14.05 27.76 -8.97
CA ASP A 122 -14.25 27.22 -7.61
C ASP A 122 -14.39 28.33 -6.52
N GLU A 123 -14.35 29.59 -6.93
CA GLU A 123 -14.51 30.76 -6.06
C GLU A 123 -13.45 30.93 -4.96
N GLU A 124 -12.30 30.31 -5.10
CA GLU A 124 -11.13 30.54 -4.24
C GLU A 124 -10.40 31.84 -4.64
N ASP A 125 -9.93 32.58 -3.63
CA ASP A 125 -9.10 33.77 -3.83
C ASP A 125 -7.66 33.40 -4.14
N ALA A 126 -7.12 33.91 -5.25
CA ALA A 126 -5.77 33.66 -5.72
C ALA A 126 -5.38 32.16 -5.61
N PRO A 127 -6.14 31.24 -6.24
CA PRO A 127 -5.91 29.81 -6.06
C PRO A 127 -4.56 29.38 -6.61
N GLU A 128 -3.81 28.65 -5.79
CA GLU A 128 -2.55 28.03 -6.18
C GLU A 128 -2.76 26.55 -6.41
N ILE A 129 -2.66 26.12 -7.68
CA ILE A 129 -2.85 24.73 -8.07
C ILE A 129 -1.51 24.13 -8.50
N TYR A 130 -1.22 22.94 -8.02
CA TYR A 130 0.03 22.26 -8.30
C TYR A 130 -0.20 20.86 -8.84
N THR A 131 0.65 20.45 -9.80
CA THR A 131 0.81 19.02 -10.12
C THR A 131 2.16 18.55 -9.63
N ALA A 132 2.19 17.37 -9.04
CA ALA A 132 3.39 16.75 -8.50
C ALA A 132 3.56 15.32 -9.04
N ALA A 133 4.78 14.95 -9.40
CA ALA A 133 5.17 13.61 -9.80
C ALA A 133 6.66 13.39 -9.54
N THR A 134 7.15 12.17 -9.73
CA THR A 134 8.57 11.81 -9.53
C THR A 134 9.53 12.62 -10.36
N ASP A 135 9.17 12.93 -11.59
CA ASP A 135 9.95 13.74 -12.48
C ASP A 135 9.12 14.87 -13.11
N ARG A 136 9.83 15.87 -13.66
CA ARG A 136 9.21 17.07 -14.23
C ARG A 136 8.39 16.78 -15.48
N SER A 137 8.73 15.77 -16.24
CA SER A 137 8.01 15.41 -17.47
C SER A 137 6.65 14.82 -17.13
N GLN A 138 6.57 13.97 -16.12
CA GLN A 138 5.33 13.41 -15.62
C GLN A 138 4.44 14.46 -14.95
N ALA A 139 5.02 15.33 -14.09
CA ALA A 139 4.26 16.44 -13.48
C ALA A 139 3.63 17.36 -14.53
N LYS A 140 4.25 17.52 -15.68
CA LYS A 140 3.73 18.33 -16.79
C LYS A 140 2.57 17.69 -17.55
N ILE A 141 2.31 16.41 -17.45
CA ILE A 141 1.27 15.74 -18.26
C ILE A 141 -0.10 16.37 -18.04
N VAL A 142 -0.54 16.50 -16.80
CA VAL A 142 -1.82 17.13 -16.43
C VAL A 142 -1.85 18.59 -16.87
N TRP A 143 -0.76 19.30 -16.65
CA TRP A 143 -0.60 20.70 -17.01
C TRP A 143 -0.60 20.94 -18.53
N GLU A 144 0.04 20.07 -19.33
CA GLU A 144 0.00 20.15 -20.80
C GLU A 144 -1.41 19.87 -21.35
N TYR A 145 -2.18 18.94 -20.76
CA TYR A 145 -3.58 18.76 -21.13
C TYR A 145 -4.40 20.02 -20.85
N ALA A 146 -4.20 20.68 -19.72
CA ALA A 146 -4.84 21.97 -19.42
C ALA A 146 -4.49 23.05 -20.44
N LYS A 147 -3.22 23.15 -20.87
CA LYS A 147 -2.81 24.08 -21.93
C LYS A 147 -3.52 23.81 -23.25
N ILE A 148 -3.63 22.53 -23.64
CA ILE A 148 -4.34 22.16 -24.87
C ILE A 148 -5.81 22.53 -24.78
N MET A 149 -6.48 22.29 -23.64
CA MET A 149 -7.87 22.70 -23.41
C MET A 149 -8.03 24.20 -23.55
N ILE A 150 -7.13 25.00 -22.95
CA ILE A 150 -7.14 26.47 -23.09
C ILE A 150 -6.94 26.88 -24.55
N ALA A 151 -5.97 26.25 -25.26
CA ALA A 151 -5.68 26.59 -26.66
C ALA A 151 -6.85 26.33 -27.62
N HIS A 152 -7.79 25.44 -27.26
CA HIS A 152 -8.92 25.08 -28.11
C HIS A 152 -10.26 25.67 -27.64
N ASN A 153 -10.26 26.54 -26.61
CA ASN A 153 -11.47 27.18 -26.12
C ASN A 153 -11.26 28.68 -25.92
N ASP A 154 -11.97 29.49 -26.70
CA ASP A 154 -11.81 30.96 -26.68
C ASP A 154 -12.30 31.61 -25.37
N ALA A 155 -13.30 31.00 -24.70
CA ALA A 155 -13.70 31.47 -23.40
C ALA A 155 -12.59 31.28 -22.35
N LEU A 156 -11.90 30.11 -22.35
CA LEU A 156 -10.76 29.89 -21.46
C LEU A 156 -9.57 30.82 -21.76
N LYS A 157 -9.25 31.09 -23.04
CA LYS A 157 -8.19 32.03 -23.44
C LYS A 157 -8.42 33.45 -22.92
N LYS A 158 -9.66 33.86 -22.77
CA LYS A 158 -9.99 35.17 -22.26
C LYS A 158 -9.50 35.38 -20.84
N TYR A 159 -9.57 34.35 -20.01
CA TYR A 159 -9.25 34.41 -18.58
C TYR A 159 -7.90 33.81 -18.22
N LEU A 160 -7.46 32.79 -18.94
CA LEU A 160 -6.24 32.02 -18.64
C LEU A 160 -5.11 32.31 -19.62
N ARG A 161 -3.91 32.46 -19.07
CA ARG A 161 -2.69 32.74 -19.85
C ARG A 161 -1.63 31.67 -19.61
N PRO A 162 -1.47 30.67 -20.49
CA PRO A 162 -0.37 29.73 -20.42
C PRO A 162 0.97 30.43 -20.67
N LYS A 163 1.95 30.21 -19.79
CA LYS A 163 3.37 30.58 -19.91
C LYS A 163 4.23 29.32 -20.04
N VAL A 164 5.54 29.45 -19.95
CA VAL A 164 6.48 28.31 -20.09
C VAL A 164 6.33 27.26 -18.97
N ASN A 165 6.14 27.72 -17.72
CA ASN A 165 6.10 26.86 -16.54
C ASN A 165 4.91 27.13 -15.63
N LEU A 166 3.94 27.91 -16.05
CA LEU A 166 2.74 28.18 -15.28
C LEU A 166 1.58 28.59 -16.18
N ILE A 167 0.35 28.40 -15.72
CA ILE A 167 -0.87 29.00 -16.26
C ILE A 167 -1.34 30.03 -15.24
N GLU A 168 -1.51 31.28 -15.68
CA GLU A 168 -2.03 32.37 -14.85
C GLU A 168 -3.52 32.57 -15.10
N CYS A 169 -4.29 32.80 -14.04
CA CYS A 169 -5.64 33.31 -14.14
C CYS A 169 -5.62 34.85 -13.95
N LYS A 170 -6.11 35.56 -14.93
CA LYS A 170 -6.13 37.05 -14.91
C LYS A 170 -7.21 37.60 -13.99
N GLN A 171 -8.25 36.83 -13.73
CA GLN A 171 -9.43 37.28 -13.01
C GLN A 171 -9.22 37.28 -11.49
N ASN A 172 -8.60 36.22 -10.96
CA ASN A 172 -8.47 36.00 -9.53
C ASN A 172 -7.01 35.89 -9.05
N LEU A 173 -6.03 36.24 -9.91
CA LEU A 173 -4.57 36.13 -9.65
C LEU A 173 -4.10 34.71 -9.37
N GLY A 174 -4.90 33.70 -9.68
CA GLY A 174 -4.58 32.30 -9.49
C GLY A 174 -3.48 31.80 -10.43
N LYS A 175 -2.84 30.71 -10.04
CA LYS A 175 -1.78 30.06 -10.84
C LYS A 175 -1.91 28.54 -10.82
N PHE A 176 -1.49 27.90 -11.92
CA PHE A 176 -1.35 26.45 -12.01
C PHE A 176 0.07 26.10 -12.47
N VAL A 177 0.82 25.35 -11.64
CA VAL A 177 2.26 25.13 -11.77
C VAL A 177 2.61 23.64 -11.67
N PRO A 178 3.38 23.07 -12.63
CA PRO A 178 3.91 21.72 -12.50
C PRO A 178 5.20 21.73 -11.65
N LEU A 179 5.21 20.93 -10.57
CA LEU A 179 6.35 20.77 -9.65
C LEU A 179 7.02 19.41 -9.81
N SER A 180 8.30 19.37 -9.50
CA SER A 180 9.09 18.14 -9.42
C SER A 180 10.03 18.20 -8.23
N LYS A 181 10.66 17.09 -7.86
CA LYS A 181 11.65 16.99 -6.78
C LYS A 181 12.75 18.07 -6.82
N ASN A 182 13.11 18.54 -8.03
CA ASN A 182 14.13 19.56 -8.25
C ASN A 182 13.55 21.00 -8.36
N SER A 183 12.27 21.19 -8.09
CA SER A 183 11.67 22.53 -8.01
C SER A 183 12.12 23.14 -6.69
N GLY A 184 12.87 24.26 -6.70
CA GLY A 184 13.49 24.95 -5.56
C GLY A 184 12.66 24.96 -4.24
N ASP A 185 12.81 25.92 -3.37
CA ASP A 185 12.10 25.94 -2.09
C ASP A 185 10.60 25.70 -2.24
N LEU A 186 10.16 24.51 -1.81
CA LEU A 186 8.75 24.14 -1.75
C LEU A 186 8.07 24.68 -0.48
N ASP A 187 8.85 25.23 0.45
CA ASP A 187 8.36 25.84 1.68
C ASP A 187 7.63 27.16 1.39
N GLY A 188 6.56 27.40 2.12
CA GLY A 188 5.78 28.64 2.01
C GLY A 188 4.75 28.68 0.87
N LEU A 189 4.46 27.55 0.20
CA LEU A 189 3.38 27.47 -0.78
C LEU A 189 2.02 27.51 -0.08
N ASN A 190 1.04 28.22 -0.70
CA ASN A 190 -0.34 28.32 -0.21
C ASN A 190 -1.28 27.52 -1.12
N VAL A 191 -1.24 26.20 -0.94
CA VAL A 191 -1.82 25.22 -1.87
C VAL A 191 -3.35 25.17 -1.77
N SER A 192 -4.06 25.61 -2.80
CA SER A 192 -5.51 25.44 -2.92
C SER A 192 -5.86 24.05 -3.45
N ALA A 193 -5.08 23.53 -4.41
CA ALA A 193 -5.22 22.17 -4.86
C ALA A 193 -3.90 21.57 -5.32
N MET A 194 -3.72 20.28 -5.08
CA MET A 194 -2.61 19.50 -5.66
C MET A 194 -3.11 18.24 -6.33
N PHE A 195 -2.52 17.95 -7.49
CA PHE A 195 -2.73 16.72 -8.25
C PHE A 195 -1.44 15.92 -8.22
N VAL A 196 -1.48 14.78 -7.54
CA VAL A 196 -0.34 13.85 -7.44
C VAL A 196 -0.57 12.72 -8.42
N ASP A 197 0.26 12.65 -9.48
CA ASP A 197 0.16 11.56 -10.46
C ASP A 197 1.21 10.47 -10.17
N GLU A 198 0.79 9.21 -10.33
CA GLU A 198 1.59 8.00 -10.12
C GLU A 198 2.25 7.95 -8.72
N LEU A 199 1.43 8.07 -7.65
CA LEU A 199 1.90 8.04 -6.26
C LEU A 199 2.80 6.83 -5.96
N HIS A 200 2.53 5.66 -6.57
CA HIS A 200 3.34 4.44 -6.40
C HIS A 200 4.80 4.60 -6.82
N ALA A 201 5.11 5.59 -7.66
CA ALA A 201 6.47 5.85 -8.12
C ALA A 201 7.22 6.86 -7.22
N ILE A 202 6.52 7.55 -6.32
CA ILE A 202 7.12 8.56 -5.43
C ILE A 202 7.80 7.84 -4.25
N LYS A 203 9.13 7.88 -4.24
CA LYS A 203 9.94 7.25 -3.17
C LYS A 203 10.28 8.19 -2.02
N ASP A 204 10.29 9.51 -2.28
CA ASP A 204 10.61 10.54 -1.31
C ASP A 204 9.32 11.24 -0.87
N ARG A 205 8.95 10.98 0.38
CA ARG A 205 7.73 11.51 0.96
C ARG A 205 7.75 13.03 1.15
N ASN A 206 8.94 13.63 1.26
CA ASN A 206 9.10 15.05 1.61
C ASN A 206 8.30 15.99 0.69
N MET A 207 8.35 15.77 -0.64
CA MET A 207 7.59 16.62 -1.57
C MET A 207 6.07 16.56 -1.32
N TYR A 208 5.54 15.37 -1.03
CA TYR A 208 4.12 15.21 -0.72
C TYR A 208 3.76 15.90 0.60
N ASP A 209 4.56 15.69 1.65
CA ASP A 209 4.29 16.21 2.99
C ASP A 209 4.38 17.74 3.02
N VAL A 210 5.34 18.36 2.32
CA VAL A 210 5.47 19.82 2.21
C VAL A 210 4.26 20.42 1.47
N LEU A 211 3.87 19.84 0.33
CA LEU A 211 2.68 20.32 -0.40
C LEU A 211 1.40 20.13 0.42
N LYS A 212 1.27 19.02 1.14
CA LYS A 212 0.14 18.78 2.04
C LYS A 212 0.12 19.78 3.18
N GLY A 213 1.28 20.10 3.78
CA GLY A 213 1.43 21.16 4.78
C GLY A 213 0.98 22.52 4.25
N GLY A 214 1.29 22.83 2.98
CA GLY A 214 0.86 24.06 2.30
C GLY A 214 -0.66 24.24 2.16
N THR A 215 -1.44 23.19 2.38
CA THR A 215 -2.92 23.24 2.29
C THR A 215 -3.59 23.81 3.55
N TYR A 216 -2.91 23.86 4.68
CA TYR A 216 -3.53 24.19 5.99
C TYR A 216 -4.09 25.61 6.11
N ALA A 217 -3.62 26.53 5.29
CA ALA A 217 -4.13 27.92 5.29
C ALA A 217 -5.41 28.11 4.45
N ARG A 218 -5.85 27.09 3.74
CA ARG A 218 -7.02 27.15 2.86
C ARG A 218 -8.27 26.59 3.54
N SER A 219 -9.42 27.19 3.28
CA SER A 219 -10.71 26.76 3.84
C SER A 219 -11.21 25.46 3.21
N GLN A 220 -10.97 25.26 1.92
CA GLN A 220 -11.42 24.08 1.17
C GLN A 220 -10.36 23.51 0.22
N PRO A 221 -9.15 23.17 0.72
CA PRO A 221 -8.10 22.64 -0.13
C PRO A 221 -8.51 21.29 -0.73
N LEU A 222 -7.93 20.91 -1.87
CA LEU A 222 -8.19 19.63 -2.51
C LEU A 222 -6.89 18.93 -2.90
N THR A 223 -6.69 17.73 -2.38
CA THR A 223 -5.63 16.81 -2.80
C THR A 223 -6.23 15.72 -3.68
N VAL A 224 -5.84 15.64 -4.95
CA VAL A 224 -6.26 14.58 -5.86
C VAL A 224 -5.08 13.68 -6.16
N ILE A 225 -5.13 12.46 -5.65
CA ILE A 225 -4.10 11.44 -5.88
C ILE A 225 -4.61 10.52 -6.98
N MET A 226 -3.91 10.50 -8.10
CA MET A 226 -4.21 9.66 -9.25
C MET A 226 -3.11 8.62 -9.41
N SER A 227 -3.41 7.34 -9.27
CA SER A 227 -2.39 6.30 -9.38
C SER A 227 -2.90 5.06 -10.09
N THR A 228 -1.98 4.34 -10.69
CA THR A 228 -2.14 2.92 -11.04
C THR A 228 -1.52 2.05 -9.97
N GLY A 229 -1.70 0.74 -10.05
CA GLY A 229 -1.01 -0.20 -9.18
C GLY A 229 0.50 -0.04 -9.26
N GLY A 230 1.12 -0.03 -8.09
CA GLY A 230 2.56 -0.24 -7.90
C GLY A 230 2.80 -1.64 -7.36
N TYR A 231 4.04 -2.08 -7.48
CA TYR A 231 4.47 -3.26 -6.73
C TYR A 231 4.43 -2.95 -5.23
N TYR A 232 4.17 -3.99 -4.44
CA TYR A 232 4.25 -3.85 -2.99
C TYR A 232 5.67 -3.45 -2.57
N GLU A 233 5.77 -2.34 -1.88
CA GLU A 233 7.02 -1.85 -1.25
C GLU A 233 6.63 -1.36 0.14
N GLN A 234 6.94 -2.16 1.15
CA GLN A 234 6.57 -1.88 2.54
C GLN A 234 7.00 -0.45 2.91
N ASP A 235 6.14 0.24 3.66
CA ASP A 235 6.35 1.63 4.14
C ASP A 235 6.50 2.67 3.03
N SER A 236 6.21 2.32 1.78
CA SER A 236 6.04 3.33 0.73
C SER A 236 4.85 4.24 1.06
N ILE A 237 4.93 5.49 0.62
CA ILE A 237 3.79 6.42 0.76
C ILE A 237 2.52 5.85 0.14
N PHE A 238 2.66 5.11 -0.97
CA PHE A 238 1.54 4.47 -1.65
C PHE A 238 0.90 3.39 -0.77
N ASP A 239 1.69 2.50 -0.17
CA ASP A 239 1.18 1.40 0.66
C ASP A 239 0.55 1.89 1.95
N THR A 240 1.16 2.90 2.59
CA THR A 240 0.60 3.58 3.77
C THR A 240 -0.77 4.18 3.45
N LYS A 241 -0.86 4.95 2.35
CA LYS A 241 -2.11 5.57 1.92
C LYS A 241 -3.16 4.55 1.48
N TYR A 242 -2.76 3.52 0.73
CA TYR A 242 -3.67 2.47 0.31
C TYR A 242 -4.29 1.76 1.53
N SER A 243 -3.50 1.45 2.58
CA SER A 243 -4.01 0.83 3.81
C SER A 243 -4.98 1.75 4.56
N GLU A 244 -4.70 3.07 4.60
CA GLU A 244 -5.61 4.08 5.15
C GLU A 244 -6.95 4.08 4.41
N TYR A 245 -6.93 4.09 3.08
CA TYR A 245 -8.15 4.07 2.25
C TYR A 245 -8.95 2.77 2.40
N MET A 246 -8.27 1.63 2.58
CA MET A 246 -8.95 0.37 2.89
C MET A 246 -9.68 0.44 4.22
N SER A 247 -9.04 0.99 5.25
CA SER A 247 -9.65 1.17 6.58
C SER A 247 -10.90 2.07 6.52
N ILE A 248 -10.88 3.12 5.68
CA ILE A 248 -12.03 4.00 5.46
C ILE A 248 -13.18 3.22 4.80
N ILE A 249 -12.90 2.44 3.75
CA ILE A 249 -13.92 1.66 3.04
C ILE A 249 -14.53 0.59 3.97
N ASP A 250 -13.72 -0.10 4.76
CA ASP A 250 -14.18 -1.06 5.76
C ASP A 250 -15.04 -0.39 6.84
N GLY A 251 -14.71 0.86 7.17
CA GLY A 251 -15.48 1.70 8.08
C GLY A 251 -16.92 1.98 7.62
N TYR A 252 -17.18 2.06 6.32
CA TYR A 252 -18.53 2.28 5.78
C TYR A 252 -19.52 1.18 6.16
N SER A 253 -19.08 -0.06 6.31
CA SER A 253 -19.91 -1.19 6.71
C SER A 253 -19.91 -1.44 8.21
N SER A 254 -18.80 -1.19 8.90
CA SER A 254 -18.62 -1.50 10.33
C SER A 254 -19.13 -0.40 11.26
N GLY A 255 -19.44 0.80 10.75
CA GLY A 255 -19.79 1.98 11.55
C GLY A 255 -18.66 2.49 12.44
N ARG A 256 -17.43 2.00 12.26
CA ARG A 256 -16.22 2.52 12.92
C ARG A 256 -15.87 3.88 12.32
N TYR A 257 -14.90 4.56 12.97
CA TYR A 257 -14.41 5.84 12.47
C TYR A 257 -14.09 5.80 10.98
N VAL A 258 -14.65 6.76 10.26
CA VAL A 258 -14.40 7.00 8.84
C VAL A 258 -13.91 8.43 8.73
N ASP A 259 -12.82 8.66 8.01
CA ASP A 259 -12.44 10.02 7.63
C ASP A 259 -13.41 10.54 6.57
N GLU A 260 -14.37 11.37 7.01
CA GLU A 260 -15.39 11.96 6.13
C GLU A 260 -14.81 12.91 5.08
N SER A 261 -13.56 13.35 5.23
CA SER A 261 -12.90 14.29 4.30
C SER A 261 -12.15 13.57 3.18
N THR A 262 -12.05 12.24 3.22
CA THR A 262 -11.32 11.43 2.24
C THR A 262 -12.28 10.59 1.39
N LEU A 263 -12.08 10.62 0.07
CA LEU A 263 -12.86 9.88 -0.93
C LEU A 263 -11.99 8.85 -1.66
N PRO A 264 -12.02 7.57 -1.28
CA PRO A 264 -11.27 6.51 -1.95
C PRO A 264 -12.06 5.89 -3.11
N ILE A 265 -11.69 6.19 -4.34
CA ILE A 265 -12.29 5.63 -5.56
C ILE A 265 -11.33 4.60 -6.15
N ILE A 266 -11.67 3.32 -6.03
CA ILE A 266 -10.77 2.20 -6.34
C ILE A 266 -11.37 1.33 -7.43
N TYR A 267 -10.66 1.25 -8.55
CA TYR A 267 -10.92 0.37 -9.69
C TYR A 267 -9.83 -0.69 -9.76
N GLU A 268 -10.13 -1.91 -9.37
CA GLU A 268 -9.20 -3.05 -9.37
C GLU A 268 -9.94 -4.37 -9.61
N LEU A 269 -9.23 -5.47 -9.76
CA LEU A 269 -9.82 -6.81 -9.67
C LEU A 269 -10.02 -7.19 -8.19
N ASP A 270 -11.04 -8.00 -7.91
CA ASP A 270 -11.29 -8.53 -6.56
C ASP A 270 -10.36 -9.72 -6.23
N SER A 271 -9.92 -10.47 -7.25
CA SER A 271 -8.93 -11.54 -7.12
C SER A 271 -8.06 -11.66 -8.37
N LYS A 272 -6.93 -12.36 -8.26
CA LYS A 272 -5.99 -12.57 -9.37
C LYS A 272 -6.58 -13.40 -10.50
N GLU A 273 -7.40 -14.37 -10.14
CA GLU A 273 -8.04 -15.30 -11.10
C GLU A 273 -8.99 -14.58 -12.03
N GLU A 274 -9.57 -13.47 -11.61
CA GLU A 274 -10.50 -12.68 -12.44
C GLU A 274 -9.88 -12.16 -13.73
N VAL A 275 -8.55 -12.05 -13.80
CA VAL A 275 -7.86 -11.63 -15.03
C VAL A 275 -8.06 -12.61 -16.18
N MET A 276 -8.33 -13.89 -15.88
CA MET A 276 -8.53 -14.93 -16.88
C MET A 276 -9.85 -14.78 -17.64
N ASP A 277 -10.81 -14.03 -17.10
CA ASP A 277 -12.07 -13.73 -17.77
C ASP A 277 -12.12 -12.25 -18.19
N PRO A 278 -12.02 -11.95 -19.51
CA PRO A 278 -12.03 -10.58 -20.04
C PRO A 278 -13.24 -9.73 -19.62
N VAL A 279 -14.35 -10.34 -19.24
CA VAL A 279 -15.54 -9.63 -18.74
C VAL A 279 -15.23 -8.85 -17.47
N ASN A 280 -14.32 -9.36 -16.62
CA ASN A 280 -13.92 -8.71 -15.39
C ASN A 280 -12.94 -7.53 -15.58
N TRP A 281 -12.33 -7.39 -16.75
CA TRP A 281 -11.31 -6.36 -16.99
C TRP A 281 -11.85 -4.94 -16.83
N ILE A 282 -13.14 -4.75 -17.01
CA ILE A 282 -13.81 -3.46 -16.82
C ILE A 282 -13.79 -3.00 -15.35
N LYS A 283 -13.67 -3.94 -14.39
CA LYS A 283 -13.57 -3.59 -12.95
C LYS A 283 -12.39 -2.66 -12.64
N ALA A 284 -11.27 -2.86 -13.31
CA ALA A 284 -10.08 -2.01 -13.18
C ALA A 284 -10.01 -0.94 -14.28
N ASN A 285 -10.81 -1.06 -15.33
CA ASN A 285 -10.72 -0.26 -16.55
C ASN A 285 -12.09 0.24 -17.03
N PRO A 286 -12.73 1.20 -16.31
CA PRO A 286 -14.08 1.66 -16.66
C PRO A 286 -14.17 2.32 -18.04
N ASN A 287 -13.06 2.72 -18.65
CA ASN A 287 -12.98 3.26 -20.01
C ASN A 287 -12.53 2.22 -21.07
N LEU A 288 -12.65 0.92 -20.76
CA LEU A 288 -12.38 -0.13 -21.72
C LEU A 288 -13.38 -0.04 -22.90
N GLY A 289 -12.88 0.02 -24.12
CA GLY A 289 -13.69 0.28 -25.31
C GLY A 289 -13.94 1.76 -25.63
N ILE A 290 -13.61 2.69 -24.72
CA ILE A 290 -13.79 4.15 -24.89
C ILE A 290 -12.42 4.82 -25.14
N SER A 291 -11.56 4.91 -24.12
CA SER A 291 -10.21 5.46 -24.25
C SER A 291 -9.13 4.37 -24.24
N LYS A 292 -9.44 3.17 -23.77
CA LYS A 292 -8.56 2.01 -23.71
C LYS A 292 -9.02 0.95 -24.71
N ASN A 293 -8.12 0.55 -25.62
CA ASN A 293 -8.44 -0.42 -26.68
C ASN A 293 -8.48 -1.85 -26.12
N PRO A 294 -9.64 -2.56 -26.21
CA PRO A 294 -9.79 -3.93 -25.71
C PRO A 294 -8.89 -4.93 -26.43
N GLU A 295 -8.78 -4.85 -27.77
CA GLU A 295 -7.95 -5.78 -28.56
C GLU A 295 -6.46 -5.66 -28.23
N GLN A 296 -6.00 -4.42 -27.90
CA GLN A 296 -4.62 -4.23 -27.47
C GLN A 296 -4.39 -4.85 -26.09
N LEU A 297 -5.32 -4.67 -25.16
CA LEU A 297 -5.25 -5.26 -23.82
C LEU A 297 -5.26 -6.80 -23.89
N GLU A 298 -6.10 -7.37 -24.76
CA GLU A 298 -6.14 -8.82 -24.99
C GLU A 298 -4.83 -9.36 -25.56
N ARG A 299 -4.22 -8.64 -26.51
CA ARG A 299 -2.88 -9.02 -27.01
C ARG A 299 -1.80 -8.97 -25.94
N GLU A 300 -1.83 -7.95 -25.07
CA GLU A 300 -0.92 -7.84 -23.93
C GLU A 300 -1.14 -9.00 -22.94
N PHE A 301 -2.40 -9.34 -22.65
CA PHE A 301 -2.76 -10.48 -21.81
C PHE A 301 -2.26 -11.81 -22.38
N ASN A 302 -2.54 -12.10 -23.68
CA ASN A 302 -2.11 -13.33 -24.33
C ASN A 302 -0.56 -13.49 -24.35
N ARG A 303 0.20 -12.39 -24.41
CA ARG A 303 1.66 -12.44 -24.24
C ARG A 303 2.05 -12.72 -22.81
N ALA A 304 1.34 -12.12 -21.86
CA ALA A 304 1.63 -12.26 -20.43
C ALA A 304 1.38 -13.70 -19.92
N THR A 305 0.49 -14.47 -20.55
CA THR A 305 0.28 -15.89 -20.19
C THR A 305 1.50 -16.77 -20.45
N LEU A 306 2.46 -16.30 -21.26
CA LEU A 306 3.68 -17.05 -21.60
C LEU A 306 4.83 -16.81 -20.61
N ASP A 307 4.75 -15.77 -19.77
CA ASP A 307 5.82 -15.38 -18.86
C ASP A 307 5.25 -14.75 -17.58
N GLU A 308 5.59 -15.34 -16.44
CA GLU A 308 5.07 -14.95 -15.13
C GLU A 308 5.40 -13.49 -14.76
N LYS A 309 6.60 -13.02 -15.10
CA LYS A 309 7.00 -11.63 -14.85
C LYS A 309 6.16 -10.66 -15.66
N THR A 310 5.90 -10.96 -16.92
CA THR A 310 5.05 -10.16 -17.81
C THR A 310 3.60 -10.15 -17.29
N MET A 311 3.11 -11.28 -16.76
CA MET A 311 1.78 -11.36 -16.14
C MET A 311 1.70 -10.51 -14.89
N ARG A 312 2.69 -10.54 -14.01
CA ARG A 312 2.74 -9.66 -12.82
C ARG A 312 2.73 -8.18 -13.21
N ASP A 313 3.54 -7.80 -14.20
CA ASP A 313 3.55 -6.44 -14.73
C ASP A 313 2.19 -6.01 -15.28
N LEU A 314 1.51 -6.89 -15.98
CA LEU A 314 0.17 -6.66 -16.51
C LEU A 314 -0.86 -6.48 -15.38
N LEU A 315 -0.88 -7.38 -14.41
CA LEU A 315 -1.77 -7.33 -13.25
C LEU A 315 -1.63 -6.01 -12.49
N VAL A 316 -0.40 -5.61 -12.20
CA VAL A 316 -0.13 -4.37 -11.47
C VAL A 316 -0.52 -3.14 -12.28
N LYS A 317 -0.08 -3.03 -13.54
CA LYS A 317 -0.20 -1.79 -14.34
C LYS A 317 -1.55 -1.61 -15.01
N GLN A 318 -2.21 -2.70 -15.39
CA GLN A 318 -3.45 -2.68 -16.17
C GLN A 318 -4.69 -3.02 -15.34
N PHE A 319 -4.52 -3.80 -14.27
CA PHE A 319 -5.63 -4.28 -13.46
C PHE A 319 -5.57 -3.85 -11.99
N ASN A 320 -4.55 -3.08 -11.62
CA ASN A 320 -4.34 -2.56 -10.26
C ASN A 320 -4.28 -3.66 -9.18
N PHE A 321 -4.04 -4.91 -9.60
CA PHE A 321 -3.83 -5.99 -8.66
C PHE A 321 -2.42 -5.89 -8.09
N ARG A 322 -2.29 -5.86 -6.77
CA ARG A 322 -1.01 -5.65 -6.11
C ARG A 322 -0.20 -6.92 -6.07
N GLU A 323 1.02 -6.86 -6.55
CA GLU A 323 1.96 -7.97 -6.63
C GLU A 323 3.33 -7.56 -6.07
N ASN A 324 4.15 -8.51 -5.68
CA ASN A 324 5.53 -8.26 -5.30
C ASN A 324 6.40 -7.92 -6.53
N ALA A 325 7.33 -7.00 -6.35
CA ALA A 325 8.21 -6.52 -7.43
C ALA A 325 9.18 -7.59 -7.96
N ARG A 326 9.39 -8.69 -7.22
CA ARG A 326 10.44 -9.70 -7.48
C ARG A 326 9.91 -11.11 -7.27
N ASP A 327 10.68 -12.08 -7.74
CA ASP A 327 10.52 -13.49 -7.43
C ASP A 327 10.91 -13.75 -5.97
N THR A 328 10.11 -13.24 -5.04
CA THR A 328 10.23 -13.56 -3.63
C THR A 328 9.63 -14.93 -3.39
N PHE A 329 10.17 -15.64 -2.41
CA PHE A 329 9.65 -16.96 -2.06
C PHE A 329 8.21 -16.87 -1.53
N PHE A 330 7.87 -15.79 -0.85
CA PHE A 330 6.53 -15.53 -0.33
C PHE A 330 5.86 -14.36 -1.07
N ASN A 331 4.56 -14.50 -1.32
CA ASN A 331 3.69 -13.41 -1.79
C ASN A 331 2.96 -12.80 -0.59
N LEU A 332 2.63 -11.51 -0.68
CA LEU A 332 1.88 -10.81 0.38
C LEU A 332 0.57 -11.53 0.73
N GLU A 333 -0.19 -11.94 -0.29
CA GLU A 333 -1.46 -12.65 -0.12
C GLU A 333 -1.32 -13.96 0.68
N ASP A 334 -0.21 -14.68 0.47
CA ASP A 334 0.07 -15.95 1.17
C ASP A 334 0.41 -15.74 2.65
N VAL A 335 1.06 -14.62 3.00
CA VAL A 335 1.59 -14.37 4.36
C VAL A 335 0.78 -13.38 5.18
N GLU A 336 -0.06 -12.55 4.57
CA GLU A 336 -0.88 -11.59 5.29
C GLU A 336 -1.88 -12.32 6.20
N ASN A 337 -1.64 -12.26 7.52
CA ASN A 337 -2.53 -12.79 8.54
C ASN A 337 -2.68 -11.76 9.67
N LYS A 338 -3.88 -11.16 9.77
CA LYS A 338 -4.22 -10.12 10.76
C LYS A 338 -4.75 -10.70 12.09
N GLU A 339 -4.79 -12.02 12.21
CA GLU A 339 -5.15 -12.70 13.46
C GLU A 339 -4.11 -12.39 14.54
N THR A 340 -4.56 -12.18 15.76
CA THR A 340 -3.72 -11.85 16.91
C THR A 340 -4.01 -12.77 18.07
N PHE A 341 -3.01 -12.98 18.93
CA PHE A 341 -3.10 -13.70 20.20
C PHE A 341 -2.38 -12.91 21.29
N ARG A 342 -2.63 -13.26 22.53
CA ARG A 342 -1.95 -12.68 23.69
C ARG A 342 -1.06 -13.73 24.33
N LEU A 343 0.14 -13.33 24.77
CA LEU A 343 1.08 -14.25 25.44
C LEU A 343 0.53 -14.79 26.77
N GLU A 344 -0.31 -14.02 27.46
CA GLU A 344 -0.97 -14.45 28.68
C GLU A 344 -1.87 -15.64 28.47
N ASP A 345 -2.43 -15.81 27.28
CA ASP A 345 -3.31 -16.94 26.94
C ASP A 345 -2.53 -18.24 26.71
N LEU A 346 -1.18 -18.18 26.63
CA LEU A 346 -0.27 -19.30 26.42
C LEU A 346 0.40 -19.78 27.72
N ASN A 347 -0.08 -19.35 28.88
CA ASN A 347 0.45 -19.68 30.20
C ASN A 347 0.59 -21.20 30.39
N GLY A 348 1.76 -21.66 30.82
CA GLY A 348 2.08 -23.07 31.06
C GLY A 348 2.48 -23.86 29.81
N MET A 349 2.48 -23.22 28.64
CA MET A 349 2.83 -23.89 27.38
C MET A 349 4.34 -23.97 27.14
N TYR A 350 4.73 -24.98 26.38
CA TYR A 350 6.06 -25.06 25.80
C TYR A 350 6.10 -24.41 24.43
N PHE A 351 7.27 -23.81 24.10
CA PHE A 351 7.54 -23.27 22.78
C PHE A 351 8.82 -23.86 22.16
N PHE A 352 8.86 -23.86 20.84
CA PHE A 352 10.05 -24.12 20.06
C PHE A 352 10.72 -22.79 19.71
N GLY A 353 11.98 -22.65 20.09
CA GLY A 353 12.76 -21.46 19.81
C GLY A 353 13.47 -21.53 18.48
N GLY A 354 13.81 -20.40 17.93
CA GLY A 354 14.74 -20.27 16.82
C GLY A 354 15.56 -19.00 16.96
N VAL A 355 16.83 -19.01 16.55
CA VAL A 355 17.69 -17.84 16.68
C VAL A 355 18.54 -17.66 15.44
N ASP A 356 18.45 -16.47 14.84
CA ASP A 356 19.34 -16.00 13.77
C ASP A 356 20.19 -14.83 14.31
N LEU A 357 21.51 -15.08 14.41
CA LEU A 357 22.48 -14.17 15.00
C LEU A 357 23.21 -13.33 13.97
N SER A 358 23.28 -12.04 14.22
CA SER A 358 24.18 -11.13 13.51
C SER A 358 25.09 -10.40 14.48
N GLU A 359 26.35 -10.17 14.10
CA GLU A 359 27.29 -9.45 14.95
C GLU A 359 27.21 -7.93 14.74
N THR A 360 27.15 -7.44 13.50
CA THR A 360 27.38 -6.02 13.21
C THR A 360 26.45 -5.36 12.19
N THR A 361 25.98 -6.09 11.18
CA THR A 361 25.32 -5.45 10.01
C THR A 361 23.89 -5.89 9.77
N ASP A 362 23.46 -6.99 10.35
CA ASP A 362 22.14 -7.57 10.18
C ASP A 362 21.34 -7.46 11.49
N LEU A 363 20.03 -7.73 11.42
CA LEU A 363 19.22 -7.87 12.62
C LEU A 363 19.56 -9.20 13.31
N THR A 364 19.65 -9.22 14.63
CA THR A 364 19.50 -10.46 15.38
C THR A 364 18.02 -10.70 15.64
N CYS A 365 17.55 -11.91 15.46
CA CYS A 365 16.16 -12.28 15.71
C CYS A 365 16.08 -13.54 16.57
N ALA A 366 15.18 -13.54 17.54
CA ALA A 366 14.77 -14.72 18.27
C ALA A 366 13.25 -14.94 18.13
N THR A 367 12.89 -16.20 17.95
CA THR A 367 11.52 -16.68 17.77
C THR A 367 11.11 -17.60 18.92
N ALA A 368 9.88 -17.44 19.41
CA ALA A 368 9.16 -18.41 20.22
C ALA A 368 7.90 -18.84 19.46
N ALA A 369 7.85 -20.09 19.03
CA ALA A 369 6.75 -20.68 18.28
C ALA A 369 6.00 -21.68 19.17
N PHE A 370 4.74 -21.37 19.50
CA PHE A 370 3.90 -22.17 20.38
C PHE A 370 2.95 -23.04 19.55
N PRO A 371 3.06 -24.38 19.64
CA PRO A 371 2.10 -25.26 18.99
C PRO A 371 0.77 -25.21 19.72
N VAL A 372 -0.31 -24.95 18.99
CA VAL A 372 -1.69 -25.01 19.48
C VAL A 372 -2.54 -25.74 18.46
N ASN A 373 -3.61 -26.36 18.90
CA ASN A 373 -4.60 -26.92 17.98
C ASN A 373 -5.69 -25.87 17.72
N ASP A 374 -6.10 -25.78 16.46
CA ASP A 374 -7.24 -24.96 16.08
C ASP A 374 -8.51 -25.48 16.77
N THR A 375 -9.29 -24.57 17.37
CA THR A 375 -10.45 -24.95 18.19
C THR A 375 -11.61 -25.57 17.40
N GLU A 376 -11.68 -25.32 16.09
CA GLU A 376 -12.78 -25.80 15.24
C GLU A 376 -12.37 -27.07 14.47
N THR A 377 -11.12 -27.12 13.97
CA THR A 377 -10.64 -28.18 13.07
C THR A 377 -9.73 -29.20 13.74
N ASP A 378 -9.27 -28.92 14.96
CA ASP A 378 -8.24 -29.68 15.68
C ASP A 378 -6.91 -29.82 14.88
N GLU A 379 -6.70 -28.98 13.87
CA GLU A 379 -5.46 -28.96 13.10
C GLU A 379 -4.36 -28.17 13.82
N PRO A 380 -3.10 -28.60 13.73
CA PRO A 380 -2.00 -27.89 14.37
C PRO A 380 -1.75 -26.52 13.74
N ARG A 381 -1.55 -25.52 14.60
CA ARG A 381 -1.18 -24.14 14.28
C ARG A 381 0.02 -23.71 15.12
N LEU A 382 0.69 -22.64 14.73
CA LEU A 382 1.77 -22.03 15.51
C LEU A 382 1.42 -20.56 15.82
N MET A 383 1.45 -20.23 17.11
CA MET A 383 1.43 -18.85 17.59
C MET A 383 2.89 -18.38 17.69
N VAL A 384 3.27 -17.40 16.90
CA VAL A 384 4.67 -16.99 16.73
C VAL A 384 4.87 -15.61 17.36
N HIS A 385 5.74 -15.55 18.37
CA HIS A 385 6.21 -14.32 18.96
C HIS A 385 7.70 -14.13 18.68
N GLN A 386 8.09 -12.93 18.25
CA GLN A 386 9.49 -12.65 17.88
C GLN A 386 9.96 -11.36 18.51
N MET A 387 11.26 -11.30 18.78
CA MET A 387 11.97 -10.09 19.16
C MET A 387 13.18 -9.89 18.28
N TYR A 388 13.46 -8.64 17.97
CA TYR A 388 14.58 -8.24 17.13
C TYR A 388 15.49 -7.28 17.88
N TRP A 389 16.80 -7.34 17.56
CA TRP A 389 17.79 -6.42 18.14
C TRP A 389 18.61 -5.76 17.05
N ILE A 390 18.98 -4.50 17.31
CA ILE A 390 19.81 -3.67 16.46
C ILE A 390 20.77 -2.86 17.33
N PRO A 391 22.05 -2.64 16.92
CA PRO A 391 22.96 -1.80 17.68
C PRO A 391 22.49 -0.34 17.68
N GLU A 392 22.58 0.32 18.81
CA GLU A 392 22.12 1.70 18.97
C GLU A 392 22.96 2.70 18.14
N ASP A 393 24.28 2.53 18.13
CA ASP A 393 25.19 3.44 17.42
C ASP A 393 25.01 3.44 15.91
N THR A 394 24.52 2.32 15.33
CA THR A 394 24.33 2.15 13.90
C THR A 394 22.87 2.32 13.44
N LEU A 395 21.95 2.60 14.36
CA LEU A 395 20.50 2.69 14.07
C LEU A 395 20.18 3.67 12.92
N ARG A 396 20.76 4.88 12.94
CA ARG A 396 20.52 5.88 11.88
C ARG A 396 21.00 5.39 10.51
N GLU A 397 22.17 4.76 10.49
CA GLU A 397 22.73 4.18 9.27
C GLU A 397 21.82 3.07 8.71
N HIS A 398 21.24 2.24 9.59
CA HIS A 398 20.27 1.21 9.20
C HIS A 398 18.97 1.80 8.65
N ILE A 399 18.40 2.83 9.27
CA ILE A 399 17.21 3.53 8.75
C ILE A 399 17.48 4.06 7.34
N GLU A 400 18.63 4.69 7.12
CA GLU A 400 19.00 5.25 5.81
C GLU A 400 19.28 4.17 4.75
N LYS A 401 19.92 3.06 5.14
CA LYS A 401 20.29 1.96 4.25
C LYS A 401 19.09 1.07 3.90
N ASP A 402 18.37 0.62 4.91
CA ASP A 402 17.28 -0.35 4.75
C ASP A 402 15.99 0.33 4.32
N LYS A 403 15.85 1.64 4.59
CA LYS A 403 14.67 2.49 4.29
C LYS A 403 13.38 1.96 4.92
N VAL A 404 13.47 1.48 6.14
CA VAL A 404 12.35 1.02 6.95
C VAL A 404 12.31 1.77 8.27
N PRO A 405 11.14 1.90 8.92
CA PRO A 405 10.95 2.72 10.11
C PRO A 405 11.35 1.98 11.39
N TYR A 406 12.63 1.71 11.57
CA TYR A 406 13.12 1.06 12.80
C TYR A 406 12.74 1.84 14.07
N ASP A 407 12.71 3.16 14.00
CA ASP A 407 12.27 4.04 15.08
C ASP A 407 10.81 3.79 15.49
N VAL A 408 9.93 3.57 14.52
CA VAL A 408 8.53 3.18 14.77
C VAL A 408 8.47 1.77 15.37
N TRP A 409 9.20 0.82 14.82
CA TRP A 409 9.22 -0.56 15.32
C TRP A 409 9.80 -0.68 16.73
N ILE A 410 10.79 0.17 17.08
CA ILE A 410 11.34 0.27 18.45
C ILE A 410 10.27 0.85 19.38
N ARG A 411 9.63 1.95 19.01
CA ARG A 411 8.56 2.57 19.81
C ARG A 411 7.40 1.60 20.07
N ASP A 412 7.04 0.81 19.06
CA ASP A 412 5.91 -0.12 19.11
C ASP A 412 6.32 -1.49 19.73
N GLY A 413 7.59 -1.63 20.15
CA GLY A 413 8.07 -2.80 20.93
C GLY A 413 8.46 -4.02 20.12
N TRP A 414 8.53 -3.91 18.78
CA TRP A 414 8.94 -5.03 17.92
C TRP A 414 10.45 -5.21 17.83
N VAL A 415 11.21 -4.12 17.98
CA VAL A 415 12.67 -4.10 17.92
C VAL A 415 13.21 -3.49 19.20
N ARG A 416 14.32 -4.04 19.73
CA ARG A 416 15.08 -3.47 20.86
C ARG A 416 16.44 -2.99 20.38
N THR A 417 16.95 -1.94 20.99
CA THR A 417 18.34 -1.49 20.77
C THR A 417 19.28 -2.16 21.76
N CYS A 418 20.50 -2.47 21.30
CA CYS A 418 21.60 -2.85 22.16
C CYS A 418 22.62 -1.70 22.23
N PRO A 419 23.14 -1.32 23.40
CA PRO A 419 24.16 -0.28 23.53
C PRO A 419 25.43 -0.63 22.72
N GLY A 420 26.01 0.39 22.07
CA GLY A 420 27.22 0.25 21.27
C GLY A 420 26.94 -0.15 19.80
N ASN A 421 27.98 -0.70 19.16
CA ASN A 421 27.99 -1.04 17.73
C ASN A 421 27.85 -2.55 17.43
N VAL A 422 27.68 -3.37 18.45
CA VAL A 422 27.56 -4.84 18.36
C VAL A 422 26.38 -5.31 19.20
N ILE A 423 25.70 -6.35 18.75
CA ILE A 423 24.59 -6.95 19.50
C ILE A 423 25.16 -7.91 20.55
N ASP A 424 24.85 -7.66 21.82
CA ASP A 424 25.19 -8.58 22.92
C ASP A 424 24.23 -9.78 22.89
N GLN A 425 24.78 -10.99 22.67
CA GLN A 425 24.01 -12.23 22.65
C GLN A 425 23.26 -12.51 23.97
N LYS A 426 23.70 -11.91 25.10
CA LYS A 426 22.98 -11.99 26.38
C LYS A 426 21.60 -11.36 26.31
N ALA A 427 21.36 -10.40 25.41
CA ALA A 427 20.04 -9.81 25.21
C ALA A 427 19.02 -10.85 24.74
N VAL A 428 19.45 -11.81 23.92
CA VAL A 428 18.61 -12.93 23.45
C VAL A 428 18.27 -13.86 24.62
N VAL A 429 19.27 -14.23 25.42
CA VAL A 429 19.07 -15.08 26.62
C VAL A 429 18.10 -14.42 27.59
N SER A 430 18.30 -13.12 27.87
CA SER A 430 17.44 -12.33 28.74
C SER A 430 16.00 -12.27 28.25
N TRP A 431 15.78 -12.25 26.95
CA TRP A 431 14.44 -12.24 26.39
C TRP A 431 13.72 -13.58 26.60
N PHE A 432 14.40 -14.72 26.43
CA PHE A 432 13.81 -16.01 26.77
C PHE A 432 13.52 -16.17 28.27
N GLN A 433 14.39 -15.61 29.14
CA GLN A 433 14.13 -15.53 30.59
C GLN A 433 12.91 -14.64 30.90
N GLU A 434 12.76 -13.51 30.21
CA GLU A 434 11.60 -12.62 30.31
C GLU A 434 10.30 -13.34 29.94
N LEU A 435 10.28 -14.11 28.85
CA LEU A 435 9.14 -14.91 28.45
C LEU A 435 8.76 -15.92 29.55
N GLN A 436 9.72 -16.65 30.08
CA GLN A 436 9.49 -17.60 31.17
C GLN A 436 9.01 -16.91 32.45
N GLY A 437 9.69 -15.84 32.87
CA GLY A 437 9.39 -15.16 34.13
C GLY A 437 8.08 -14.36 34.11
N THR A 438 7.74 -13.77 32.97
CA THR A 438 6.56 -12.89 32.84
C THR A 438 5.29 -13.66 32.45
N TYR A 439 5.40 -14.61 31.52
CA TYR A 439 4.25 -15.29 30.91
C TYR A 439 4.14 -16.76 31.34
N ASN A 440 5.12 -17.26 32.14
CA ASN A 440 5.17 -18.65 32.59
C ASN A 440 5.11 -19.65 31.41
N VAL A 441 5.91 -19.39 30.38
CA VAL A 441 6.07 -20.26 29.20
C VAL A 441 7.48 -20.80 29.14
N TYR A 442 7.68 -21.98 28.57
CA TYR A 442 8.95 -22.71 28.71
C TYR A 442 9.52 -23.12 27.35
N ALA A 443 10.82 -22.90 27.16
CA ALA A 443 11.51 -23.43 25.96
C ALA A 443 11.60 -24.95 26.02
N TYR A 444 11.13 -25.62 24.96
CA TYR A 444 11.28 -27.07 24.81
C TYR A 444 12.58 -27.39 24.08
N LYS A 445 12.77 -26.83 22.90
CA LYS A 445 14.00 -26.89 22.08
C LYS A 445 14.21 -25.54 21.40
N ILE A 446 15.49 -25.20 21.14
CA ILE A 446 15.87 -23.97 20.43
C ILE A 446 16.78 -24.34 19.24
N GLY A 447 16.27 -24.12 18.02
CA GLY A 447 17.02 -24.28 16.78
C GLY A 447 17.96 -23.10 16.52
N TYR A 448 19.15 -23.38 16.00
CA TYR A 448 20.13 -22.35 15.67
C TYR A 448 21.00 -22.73 14.47
N ASP A 449 21.51 -21.72 13.73
CA ASP A 449 22.62 -21.92 12.80
C ASP A 449 23.95 -22.01 13.56
N ALA A 450 24.75 -23.00 13.23
CA ALA A 450 26.04 -23.21 13.90
C ALA A 450 27.08 -22.09 13.68
N TYR A 451 26.81 -21.18 12.76
CA TYR A 451 27.68 -20.04 12.51
C TYR A 451 27.50 -18.99 13.62
N ASN A 452 28.57 -18.68 14.37
CA ASN A 452 28.59 -17.69 15.48
C ASN A 452 27.73 -17.98 16.73
N ALA A 453 27.13 -19.19 16.86
CA ALA A 453 26.22 -19.48 18.00
C ALA A 453 26.90 -20.12 19.22
N GLN A 454 28.20 -20.36 19.20
CA GLN A 454 28.91 -21.16 20.21
C GLN A 454 28.83 -20.60 21.65
N TYR A 455 28.82 -19.28 21.80
CA TYR A 455 28.67 -18.64 23.12
C TYR A 455 27.21 -18.60 23.55
N LEU A 456 26.29 -18.30 22.63
CA LEU A 456 24.86 -18.25 22.92
C LEU A 456 24.32 -19.61 23.38
N THR A 457 24.70 -20.69 22.71
CA THR A 457 24.23 -22.05 23.06
C THR A 457 24.65 -22.44 24.47
N LYS A 458 25.89 -22.11 24.86
CA LYS A 458 26.37 -22.33 26.21
C LYS A 458 25.58 -21.55 27.25
N ASP A 459 25.36 -20.26 27.00
CA ASP A 459 24.60 -19.40 27.91
C ASP A 459 23.14 -19.85 28.02
N LEU A 460 22.51 -20.30 26.92
CA LEU A 460 21.15 -20.84 26.92
C LEU A 460 21.07 -22.15 27.71
N GLU A 461 21.98 -23.08 27.49
CA GLU A 461 22.00 -24.37 28.21
C GLU A 461 22.30 -24.20 29.71
N GLU A 462 23.16 -23.25 30.09
CA GLU A 462 23.42 -22.93 31.49
C GLU A 462 22.17 -22.34 32.22
N ASN A 463 21.30 -21.61 31.50
CA ASN A 463 20.14 -20.99 32.07
C ASN A 463 18.87 -21.83 32.01
N PHE A 464 18.68 -22.65 30.98
CA PHE A 464 17.42 -23.36 30.72
C PHE A 464 17.55 -24.89 30.74
N GLY A 465 18.76 -25.44 30.78
CA GLY A 465 19.03 -26.87 30.88
C GLY A 465 19.85 -27.43 29.70
N HIS A 466 20.53 -28.53 29.95
CA HIS A 466 21.32 -29.23 28.94
C HIS A 466 20.40 -29.79 27.84
N ASP A 467 20.94 -29.97 26.63
CA ASP A 467 20.23 -30.48 25.45
C ASP A 467 19.09 -29.60 24.93
N LEU A 468 19.00 -28.33 25.37
CA LEU A 468 18.00 -27.38 24.89
C LEU A 468 18.25 -26.96 23.44
N CYS A 469 19.52 -26.74 23.09
CA CYS A 469 19.93 -26.19 21.82
C CYS A 469 20.16 -27.27 20.76
N GLU A 470 19.55 -27.11 19.59
CA GLU A 470 19.66 -28.05 18.48
C GLU A 470 20.12 -27.35 17.20
N LYS A 471 21.15 -27.92 16.57
CA LYS A 471 21.71 -27.37 15.34
C LYS A 471 20.81 -27.67 14.15
N VAL A 472 20.31 -26.62 13.49
CA VAL A 472 19.58 -26.73 12.24
C VAL A 472 20.53 -26.79 11.05
N ASN A 473 20.29 -27.74 10.16
CA ASN A 473 21.14 -27.94 9.00
C ASN A 473 20.78 -26.97 7.87
N GLN A 474 21.62 -25.96 7.64
CA GLN A 474 21.39 -24.85 6.69
C GLN A 474 21.66 -25.21 5.21
N ASN A 475 21.78 -26.48 4.87
CA ASN A 475 21.98 -26.91 3.48
C ASN A 475 20.65 -27.06 2.72
N PHE A 476 20.73 -27.22 1.40
CA PHE A 476 19.55 -27.35 0.54
C PHE A 476 18.63 -28.50 0.97
N LYS A 477 19.17 -29.67 1.32
CA LYS A 477 18.37 -30.82 1.76
C LYS A 477 17.73 -30.60 3.12
N GLY A 478 18.42 -29.93 4.04
CA GLY A 478 17.95 -29.68 5.40
C GLY A 478 16.79 -28.67 5.46
N LEU A 479 16.73 -27.70 4.54
CA LEU A 479 15.75 -26.62 4.61
C LEU A 479 14.64 -26.72 3.57
N SER A 480 14.83 -27.41 2.46
CA SER A 480 13.92 -27.33 1.32
C SER A 480 12.49 -27.75 1.66
N SER A 481 12.30 -28.90 2.30
CA SER A 481 10.97 -29.39 2.68
C SER A 481 10.29 -28.48 3.70
N GLN A 482 11.06 -27.96 4.66
CA GLN A 482 10.58 -27.06 5.72
C GLN A 482 10.17 -25.70 5.15
N MET A 483 10.91 -25.17 4.18
CA MET A 483 10.53 -23.95 3.47
C MET A 483 9.19 -24.09 2.74
N TYR A 484 9.02 -25.14 1.94
CA TYR A 484 7.75 -25.37 1.24
C TYR A 484 6.59 -25.63 2.21
N LEU A 485 6.85 -26.35 3.29
CA LEU A 485 5.82 -26.60 4.31
C LEU A 485 5.45 -25.33 5.05
N SER A 486 6.42 -24.51 5.47
CA SER A 486 6.14 -23.21 6.10
C SER A 486 5.33 -22.29 5.18
N LYS A 487 5.66 -22.24 3.88
CA LYS A 487 4.87 -21.49 2.88
C LYS A 487 3.43 -22.00 2.81
N ALA A 488 3.23 -23.30 2.80
CA ALA A 488 1.89 -23.89 2.80
C ALA A 488 1.12 -23.55 4.10
N TRP A 489 1.81 -23.49 5.25
CA TRP A 489 1.22 -23.13 6.52
C TRP A 489 0.82 -21.66 6.57
N PHE A 490 1.64 -20.75 6.06
CA PHE A 490 1.27 -19.34 5.89
C PHE A 490 0.02 -19.21 5.03
N LYS A 491 0.01 -19.86 3.87
CA LYS A 491 -1.14 -19.81 2.94
C LYS A 491 -2.44 -20.31 3.57
N LYS A 492 -2.34 -21.32 4.47
CA LYS A 492 -3.47 -21.87 5.21
C LYS A 492 -3.79 -21.10 6.51
N ARG A 493 -3.13 -19.96 6.78
CA ARG A 493 -3.29 -19.17 8.01
C ARG A 493 -2.98 -19.95 9.30
N LYS A 494 -2.17 -21.01 9.22
CA LYS A 494 -1.75 -21.83 10.37
C LYS A 494 -0.64 -21.17 11.20
N ILE A 495 0.06 -20.17 10.66
CA ILE A 495 1.05 -19.37 11.38
C ILE A 495 0.42 -18.01 11.71
N VAL A 496 0.25 -17.77 13.00
CA VAL A 496 -0.27 -16.51 13.56
C VAL A 496 0.90 -15.77 14.19
N TYR A 497 1.18 -14.57 13.74
CA TYR A 497 2.37 -13.82 14.14
C TYR A 497 2.07 -12.38 14.57
N ASN A 498 0.84 -12.14 15.06
CA ASN A 498 0.36 -10.82 15.52
C ASN A 498 0.53 -9.71 14.48
N TYR A 499 0.54 -10.06 13.20
CA TYR A 499 0.83 -9.13 12.09
C TYR A 499 2.10 -8.31 12.32
N ASN A 500 3.13 -8.95 12.93
CA ASN A 500 4.43 -8.34 13.20
C ASN A 500 5.04 -7.75 11.91
N PRO A 501 5.24 -6.42 11.83
CA PRO A 501 5.66 -5.77 10.60
C PRO A 501 7.09 -6.13 10.20
N VAL A 502 7.95 -6.48 11.18
CA VAL A 502 9.34 -6.86 10.91
C VAL A 502 9.39 -8.26 10.29
N LEU A 503 8.60 -9.23 10.82
CA LEU A 503 8.49 -10.55 10.20
C LEU A 503 7.89 -10.46 8.80
N LEU A 504 6.81 -9.70 8.64
CA LEU A 504 6.19 -9.51 7.33
C LEU A 504 7.20 -8.96 6.31
N TRP A 505 7.99 -7.97 6.71
CA TRP A 505 9.06 -7.42 5.88
C TRP A 505 10.13 -8.46 5.53
N CYS A 506 10.58 -9.28 6.51
CA CYS A 506 11.54 -10.35 6.27
C CYS A 506 11.01 -11.42 5.31
N LEU A 507 9.75 -11.84 5.45
CA LEU A 507 9.09 -12.78 4.56
C LEU A 507 9.06 -12.27 3.12
N LEU A 508 8.65 -11.01 2.92
CA LEU A 508 8.56 -10.39 1.60
C LEU A 508 9.94 -10.07 0.97
N ASN A 509 11.00 -10.09 1.76
CA ASN A 509 12.39 -9.98 1.28
C ASN A 509 13.02 -11.33 0.95
N THR A 510 12.45 -12.43 1.42
CA THR A 510 13.03 -13.77 1.25
C THR A 510 12.96 -14.20 -0.22
N GLU A 511 14.11 -14.37 -0.84
CA GLU A 511 14.27 -15.04 -2.12
C GLU A 511 14.69 -16.49 -1.88
N ALA A 512 14.52 -17.37 -2.85
CA ALA A 512 14.98 -18.75 -2.78
C ALA A 512 16.01 -19.01 -3.88
N VAL A 513 17.09 -19.70 -3.52
CA VAL A 513 17.99 -20.28 -4.53
C VAL A 513 17.71 -21.77 -4.63
N THR A 514 17.81 -22.28 -5.85
CA THR A 514 17.51 -23.68 -6.16
C THR A 514 18.80 -24.39 -6.58
N ASP A 515 19.04 -25.60 -6.06
CA ASP A 515 20.13 -26.46 -6.50
C ASP A 515 19.76 -27.22 -7.78
N THR A 516 20.70 -27.98 -8.32
CA THR A 516 20.51 -28.80 -9.54
C THR A 516 19.49 -29.92 -9.38
N GLN A 517 19.07 -30.23 -8.14
CA GLN A 517 18.09 -31.27 -7.81
C GLN A 517 16.70 -30.68 -7.51
N GLY A 518 16.54 -29.34 -7.59
CA GLY A 518 15.29 -28.65 -7.30
C GLY A 518 15.07 -28.34 -5.81
N ASN A 519 16.03 -28.60 -4.92
CA ASN A 519 15.92 -28.19 -3.53
C ASN A 519 16.17 -26.70 -3.39
N VAL A 520 15.46 -26.07 -2.45
CA VAL A 520 15.57 -24.64 -2.19
C VAL A 520 16.13 -24.35 -0.80
N LYS A 521 16.76 -23.19 -0.67
CA LYS A 521 17.09 -22.60 0.62
C LYS A 521 16.90 -21.09 0.60
N PRO A 522 16.72 -20.43 1.76
CA PRO A 522 16.61 -18.98 1.82
C PRO A 522 17.85 -18.31 1.22
N TYR A 523 17.64 -17.27 0.48
CA TYR A 523 18.71 -16.48 -0.08
C TYR A 523 18.51 -15.00 0.25
N LYS A 524 19.53 -14.44 0.87
CA LYS A 524 19.65 -13.00 1.08
C LYS A 524 20.35 -12.42 -0.14
N ASN A 525 19.61 -11.66 -0.94
CA ASN A 525 20.24 -10.96 -2.06
C ASN A 525 21.37 -10.06 -1.53
N ARG A 526 22.52 -10.02 -2.21
CA ARG A 526 23.68 -9.17 -1.87
C ARG A 526 23.35 -7.66 -1.79
N ASN A 527 22.15 -7.27 -2.13
CA ASN A 527 21.64 -5.94 -1.84
C ASN A 527 21.43 -5.83 -0.31
N LEU A 528 22.32 -5.11 0.36
CA LEU A 528 22.36 -4.89 1.82
C LEU A 528 21.05 -4.34 2.44
N ARG A 529 20.06 -3.98 1.62
CA ARG A 529 18.76 -3.44 2.04
C ARG A 529 17.70 -4.51 2.34
N LYS A 530 18.03 -5.79 2.20
CA LYS A 530 17.06 -6.87 2.37
C LYS A 530 17.45 -7.75 3.52
N ARG A 531 16.63 -7.74 4.56
CA ARG A 531 16.76 -8.59 5.73
C ARG A 531 15.80 -9.76 5.62
N ILE A 532 16.26 -10.93 6.02
CA ILE A 532 15.45 -12.16 6.09
C ILE A 532 15.54 -12.83 7.47
N ASP A 533 16.22 -12.16 8.39
CA ASP A 533 16.63 -12.69 9.70
C ASP A 533 15.41 -13.18 10.51
N GLY A 534 14.26 -12.48 10.42
CA GLY A 534 13.01 -12.91 11.05
C GLY A 534 12.46 -14.22 10.48
N TYR A 535 12.59 -14.44 9.17
CA TYR A 535 12.19 -15.72 8.58
C TYR A 535 13.20 -16.83 8.86
N SER A 536 14.51 -16.54 8.83
CA SER A 536 15.55 -17.51 9.18
C SER A 536 15.34 -18.03 10.60
N SER A 537 15.18 -17.15 11.57
CA SER A 537 14.89 -17.50 12.96
C SER A 537 13.58 -18.32 13.11
N LEU A 538 12.51 -17.93 12.38
CA LEU A 538 11.27 -18.71 12.36
C LEU A 538 11.47 -20.09 11.73
N LEU A 539 12.24 -20.19 10.66
CA LEU A 539 12.53 -21.45 9.98
C LEU A 539 13.29 -22.40 10.89
N ASP A 540 14.26 -21.91 11.67
CA ASP A 540 14.99 -22.70 12.65
C ASP A 540 14.05 -23.23 13.76
N ALA A 541 13.14 -22.39 14.29
CA ALA A 541 12.11 -22.81 15.22
C ALA A 541 11.16 -23.86 14.60
N PHE A 542 10.79 -23.66 13.34
CA PHE A 542 9.91 -24.57 12.61
C PHE A 542 10.54 -25.93 12.34
N CYS A 543 11.85 -25.98 12.07
CA CYS A 543 12.59 -27.22 11.89
C CYS A 543 12.56 -28.06 13.18
N VAL A 544 12.96 -27.49 14.31
CA VAL A 544 12.96 -28.23 15.59
C VAL A 544 11.53 -28.57 16.05
N TYR A 545 10.54 -27.75 15.75
CA TYR A 545 9.15 -28.12 15.97
C TYR A 545 8.76 -29.38 15.20
N LEU A 546 9.09 -29.44 13.92
CA LEU A 546 8.74 -30.61 13.09
C LEU A 546 9.43 -31.90 13.56
N ASP A 547 10.65 -31.78 14.07
CA ASP A 547 11.44 -32.93 14.55
C ASP A 547 10.91 -33.47 15.90
N HIS A 548 10.30 -32.61 16.73
CA HIS A 548 9.87 -32.93 18.10
C HIS A 548 8.38 -32.79 18.39
N LYS A 549 7.55 -32.48 17.39
CA LYS A 549 6.09 -32.17 17.56
C LYS A 549 5.30 -33.32 18.21
N ASP A 550 5.78 -34.56 18.14
CA ASP A 550 5.10 -35.71 18.69
C ASP A 550 5.55 -36.02 20.14
N GLU A 551 6.42 -35.19 20.73
CA GLU A 551 6.95 -35.34 22.09
C GLU A 551 6.21 -34.49 23.14
N ILE A 552 5.38 -33.50 22.71
CA ILE A 552 4.60 -32.59 23.55
C ILE A 552 3.13 -32.59 23.20
#